data_dad6e9457156562fc7390cb7390a5f64
#
_entry.id   dad6e9457156562fc7390cb7390a5f64
#
_cell.length_a   1.000
_cell.length_b   1.000
_cell.length_c   1.000
_cell.angle_alpha   90.00
_cell.angle_beta   90.00
_cell.angle_gamma   90.00
#
_symmetry.space_group_name_H-M   'P 1'
#
loop_
_entity.id
_entity.type
_entity.pdbx_description
1 polymer ?
#
loop_
_entity_poly.entity_id
_entity_poly.type
_entity_poly.pdbx_seq_one_letter_code
_entity_poly.pdbx_strand_id
1 'polypeptide(L)'
;PPQVTRVLARDGTVLSELFTERRTVVPIESLPSHVKLAILAAEDAHFYEHEGLNYLGMVRAMLINLRSGRTRQGASTITQQVVKNILLDPERTYRRKIREALLARRIEQELTKDQILELYLNQIYFGHGRYGIEEASRYYFGRHARDLSLSQAALLAGIVAGPEAYSPRKNPSKSEQRRQYV
;
A
#
# COMPACT_ATOMS: atom_id res chain seq x y z
N PRO A 1 -13.93 4.24 -3.14
CA PRO A 1 -13.25 3.56 -4.23
C PRO A 1 -14.19 2.63 -4.99
N PRO A 2 -14.01 2.45 -6.33
CA PRO A 2 -14.82 1.54 -7.11
C PRO A 2 -14.73 0.11 -6.54
N GLN A 3 -15.87 -0.53 -6.37
CA GLN A 3 -15.96 -1.91 -5.89
C GLN A 3 -16.37 -2.86 -7.03
N VAL A 4 -16.19 -4.15 -6.80
CA VAL A 4 -16.65 -5.20 -7.72
C VAL A 4 -18.18 -5.21 -7.75
N THR A 5 -18.79 -5.10 -8.92
CA THR A 5 -20.22 -5.33 -9.13
C THR A 5 -20.42 -6.81 -9.45
N ARG A 6 -21.23 -7.51 -8.63
CA ARG A 6 -21.56 -8.92 -8.85
C ARG A 6 -22.91 -9.04 -9.56
N VAL A 7 -22.91 -9.78 -10.65
CA VAL A 7 -24.13 -10.22 -11.31
C VAL A 7 -24.50 -11.59 -10.76
N LEU A 8 -25.64 -11.68 -10.10
CA LEU A 8 -26.10 -12.89 -9.47
C LEU A 8 -27.20 -13.55 -10.30
N ALA A 9 -27.26 -14.88 -10.34
CA ALA A 9 -28.40 -15.63 -10.77
C ALA A 9 -29.55 -15.51 -9.75
N ARG A 10 -30.74 -15.98 -10.12
CA ARG A 10 -31.92 -15.93 -9.26
C ARG A 10 -31.76 -16.74 -7.94
N ASP A 11 -30.90 -17.74 -7.95
CA ASP A 11 -30.55 -18.60 -6.81
C ASP A 11 -29.41 -18.04 -5.95
N GLY A 12 -28.90 -16.82 -6.28
CA GLY A 12 -27.78 -16.19 -5.60
C GLY A 12 -26.39 -16.62 -6.09
N THR A 13 -26.31 -17.50 -7.07
CA THR A 13 -25.03 -17.91 -7.68
C THR A 13 -24.40 -16.71 -8.43
N VAL A 14 -23.11 -16.48 -8.23
CA VAL A 14 -22.37 -15.43 -8.95
C VAL A 14 -22.16 -15.85 -10.40
N LEU A 15 -22.84 -15.17 -11.32
CA LEU A 15 -22.73 -15.39 -12.76
C LEU A 15 -21.51 -14.68 -13.36
N SER A 16 -21.25 -13.46 -12.90
CA SER A 16 -20.13 -12.64 -13.39
C SER A 16 -19.75 -11.59 -12.35
N GLU A 17 -18.48 -11.18 -12.39
CA GLU A 17 -17.97 -10.02 -11.64
C GLU A 17 -17.51 -8.96 -12.63
N LEU A 18 -18.12 -7.77 -12.56
CA LEU A 18 -17.75 -6.62 -13.37
C LEU A 18 -16.90 -5.68 -12.49
N PHE A 19 -15.69 -5.43 -12.91
CA PHE A 19 -14.76 -4.55 -12.19
C PHE A 19 -13.76 -3.90 -13.16
N THR A 20 -13.43 -2.66 -12.89
CA THR A 20 -12.27 -2.01 -13.50
C THR A 20 -10.99 -2.39 -12.74
N GLU A 21 -11.12 -2.53 -11.41
CA GLU A 21 -10.07 -2.96 -10.49
C GLU A 21 -10.66 -3.95 -9.49
N ARG A 22 -9.98 -5.07 -9.23
CA ARG A 22 -10.38 -5.98 -8.14
C ARG A 22 -9.99 -5.38 -6.81
N ARG A 23 -11.03 -5.05 -6.01
CA ARG A 23 -10.88 -4.44 -4.69
C ARG A 23 -11.99 -4.89 -3.76
N THR A 24 -11.61 -5.45 -2.63
CA THR A 24 -12.49 -5.75 -1.50
C THR A 24 -12.04 -4.91 -0.32
N VAL A 25 -12.92 -4.02 0.15
CA VAL A 25 -12.62 -3.14 1.29
C VAL A 25 -12.78 -3.91 2.59
N VAL A 26 -11.79 -3.76 3.48
CA VAL A 26 -11.81 -4.33 4.83
C VAL A 26 -11.55 -3.24 5.87
N PRO A 27 -12.28 -3.25 7.01
CA PRO A 27 -12.03 -2.32 8.12
C PRO A 27 -10.66 -2.59 8.74
N ILE A 28 -9.97 -1.54 9.18
CA ILE A 28 -8.63 -1.66 9.77
C ILE A 28 -8.64 -2.48 11.08
N GLU A 29 -9.74 -2.42 11.82
CA GLU A 29 -9.94 -3.16 13.07
C GLU A 29 -9.97 -4.67 12.86
N SER A 30 -10.37 -5.12 11.66
CA SER A 30 -10.42 -6.54 11.30
C SER A 30 -9.03 -7.11 11.00
N LEU A 31 -8.03 -6.26 10.82
CA LEU A 31 -6.66 -6.67 10.47
C LEU A 31 -5.80 -6.89 11.72
N PRO A 32 -5.08 -8.01 11.82
CA PRO A 32 -4.13 -8.26 12.90
C PRO A 32 -3.04 -7.20 12.97
N SER A 33 -2.55 -6.90 14.17
CA SER A 33 -1.51 -5.88 14.37
C SER A 33 -0.25 -6.14 13.57
N HIS A 34 0.18 -7.39 13.41
CA HIS A 34 1.37 -7.73 12.64
C HIS A 34 1.24 -7.44 11.14
N VAL A 35 0.02 -7.46 10.57
CA VAL A 35 -0.24 -7.07 9.18
C VAL A 35 -0.02 -5.56 9.01
N LYS A 36 -0.57 -4.76 9.93
CA LYS A 36 -0.38 -3.31 9.96
C LYS A 36 1.09 -2.95 10.14
N LEU A 37 1.74 -3.55 11.12
CA LEU A 37 3.16 -3.31 11.45
C LEU A 37 4.10 -3.68 10.31
N ALA A 38 3.86 -4.76 9.58
CA ALA A 38 4.69 -5.14 8.43
C ALA A 38 4.65 -4.06 7.33
N ILE A 39 3.47 -3.53 7.01
CA ILE A 39 3.33 -2.44 6.04
C ILE A 39 4.01 -1.16 6.54
N LEU A 40 3.80 -0.80 7.80
CA LEU A 40 4.44 0.38 8.41
C LEU A 40 5.97 0.26 8.38
N ALA A 41 6.51 -0.87 8.78
CA ALA A 41 7.96 -1.12 8.77
C ALA A 41 8.57 -0.99 7.38
N ALA A 42 7.85 -1.45 6.35
CA ALA A 42 8.32 -1.41 4.96
C ALA A 42 8.25 -0.02 4.34
N GLU A 43 7.21 0.76 4.63
CA GLU A 43 6.85 1.97 3.90
C GLU A 43 7.03 3.26 4.72
N ASP A 44 6.68 3.25 6.00
CA ASP A 44 6.68 4.45 6.84
C ASP A 44 6.72 4.09 8.34
N ALA A 45 7.88 3.68 8.84
CA ALA A 45 8.05 3.21 10.22
C ALA A 45 7.65 4.26 11.28
N HIS A 46 7.69 5.54 10.95
CA HIS A 46 7.34 6.66 11.83
C HIS A 46 5.96 7.26 11.51
N PHE A 47 5.09 6.51 10.84
CA PHE A 47 3.78 6.99 10.36
C PHE A 47 2.95 7.68 11.43
N TYR A 48 2.92 7.13 12.65
CA TYR A 48 2.13 7.69 13.76
C TYR A 48 2.78 8.92 14.43
N GLU A 49 4.04 9.23 14.09
CA GLU A 49 4.82 10.30 14.76
C GLU A 49 4.85 11.62 13.97
N HIS A 50 4.51 11.61 12.69
CA HIS A 50 4.54 12.81 11.84
C HIS A 50 3.15 13.22 11.35
N GLU A 51 3.01 14.46 10.88
CA GLU A 51 1.77 15.04 10.34
C GLU A 51 1.81 15.09 8.79
N GLY A 52 1.74 13.92 8.15
CA GLY A 52 1.68 13.76 6.69
C GLY A 52 3.03 13.83 5.98
N LEU A 53 4.03 14.49 6.53
CA LEU A 53 5.38 14.61 5.98
C LEU A 53 6.44 14.21 7.02
N ASN A 54 7.31 13.28 6.66
CA ASN A 54 8.43 12.87 7.50
C ASN A 54 9.71 13.62 7.08
N TYR A 55 9.91 14.82 7.62
CA TYR A 55 11.06 15.67 7.27
C TYR A 55 12.41 15.01 7.59
N LEU A 56 12.52 14.35 8.74
CA LEU A 56 13.74 13.63 9.13
C LEU A 56 14.03 12.45 8.19
N GLY A 57 12.98 11.70 7.84
CA GLY A 57 13.06 10.64 6.84
C GLY A 57 13.49 11.13 5.46
N MET A 58 12.99 12.30 5.04
CA MET A 58 13.37 12.94 3.77
C MET A 58 14.86 13.32 3.75
N VAL A 59 15.37 13.95 4.81
CA VAL A 59 16.79 14.31 4.93
C VAL A 59 17.67 13.06 4.94
N ARG A 60 17.29 12.03 5.70
CA ARG A 60 17.99 10.73 5.76
C ARG A 60 18.05 10.08 4.36
N ALA A 61 16.91 9.98 3.67
CA ALA A 61 16.84 9.40 2.34
C ALA A 61 17.69 10.19 1.33
N MET A 62 17.69 11.52 1.40
CA MET A 62 18.52 12.38 0.57
C MET A 62 20.01 12.07 0.76
N LEU A 63 20.48 11.99 2.02
CA LEU A 63 21.89 11.68 2.32
C LEU A 63 22.29 10.28 1.84
N ILE A 64 21.43 9.26 2.03
CA ILE A 64 21.69 7.90 1.56
C ILE A 64 21.75 7.84 0.03
N ASN A 65 20.82 8.50 -0.65
CA ASN A 65 20.77 8.52 -2.11
C ASN A 65 21.97 9.27 -2.71
N LEU A 66 22.39 10.39 -2.11
CA LEU A 66 23.61 11.12 -2.51
C LEU A 66 24.86 10.23 -2.37
N ARG A 67 25.03 9.56 -1.23
CA ARG A 67 26.19 8.68 -0.98
C ARG A 67 26.21 7.45 -1.91
N SER A 68 25.05 6.94 -2.28
CA SER A 68 24.95 5.73 -3.11
C SER A 68 24.97 6.01 -4.63
N GLY A 69 24.87 7.28 -5.05
CA GLY A 69 24.75 7.68 -6.46
C GLY A 69 23.50 7.19 -7.18
N ARG A 70 22.54 6.61 -6.42
CA ARG A 70 21.26 6.06 -6.95
C ARG A 70 20.16 6.15 -5.90
N THR A 71 18.90 6.16 -6.35
CA THR A 71 17.74 6.15 -5.46
C THR A 71 17.62 4.79 -4.78
N ARG A 72 18.10 4.69 -3.54
CA ARG A 72 18.01 3.47 -2.70
C ARG A 72 16.84 3.51 -1.73
N GLN A 73 16.49 4.69 -1.24
CA GLN A 73 15.45 4.87 -0.24
C GLN A 73 14.40 5.85 -0.71
N GLY A 74 13.12 5.46 -0.64
CA GLY A 74 11.98 6.33 -0.82
C GLY A 74 11.76 7.19 0.44
N ALA A 75 11.28 8.42 0.25
CA ALA A 75 11.01 9.36 1.32
C ALA A 75 9.54 9.78 1.38
N SER A 76 8.67 9.14 0.58
CA SER A 76 7.23 9.46 0.58
C SER A 76 6.53 8.70 1.70
N THR A 77 5.76 9.42 2.51
CA THR A 77 4.95 8.85 3.58
C THR A 77 3.73 8.08 3.04
N ILE A 78 3.11 7.26 3.89
CA ILE A 78 1.84 6.60 3.59
C ILE A 78 0.78 7.62 3.21
N THR A 79 0.66 8.73 3.95
CA THR A 79 -0.31 9.80 3.65
C THR A 79 -0.08 10.41 2.27
N GLN A 80 1.17 10.67 1.88
CA GLN A 80 1.49 11.14 0.53
C GLN A 80 1.13 10.12 -0.55
N GLN A 81 1.29 8.83 -0.28
CA GLN A 81 0.90 7.77 -1.22
C GLN A 81 -0.62 7.68 -1.37
N VAL A 82 -1.39 7.84 -0.29
CA VAL A 82 -2.87 7.93 -0.33
C VAL A 82 -3.31 9.08 -1.22
N VAL A 83 -2.78 10.29 -0.97
CA VAL A 83 -3.08 11.49 -1.78
C VAL A 83 -2.77 11.27 -3.25
N LYS A 84 -1.58 10.75 -3.54
CA LYS A 84 -1.12 10.48 -4.91
C LYS A 84 -2.05 9.51 -5.64
N ASN A 85 -2.50 8.44 -4.95
CA ASN A 85 -3.25 7.37 -5.57
C ASN A 85 -4.76 7.68 -5.72
N ILE A 86 -5.31 8.55 -4.84
CA ILE A 86 -6.75 8.83 -4.80
C ILE A 86 -7.10 10.19 -5.41
N LEU A 87 -6.26 11.21 -5.22
CA LEU A 87 -6.62 12.60 -5.48
C LEU A 87 -5.83 13.26 -6.62
N LEU A 88 -4.76 12.64 -7.09
CA LEU A 88 -3.87 13.27 -8.08
C LEU A 88 -3.78 12.45 -9.36
N ASP A 89 -3.70 13.17 -10.47
CA ASP A 89 -3.42 12.59 -11.78
C ASP A 89 -2.01 11.99 -11.85
N PRO A 90 -1.75 11.00 -12.72
CA PRO A 90 -0.48 10.25 -12.78
C PRO A 90 0.71 11.05 -13.33
N GLU A 91 0.58 12.36 -13.52
CA GLU A 91 1.66 13.22 -14.01
C GLU A 91 2.88 13.22 -13.08
N ARG A 92 4.09 13.26 -13.67
CA ARG A 92 5.36 13.31 -12.91
C ARG A 92 5.96 14.71 -12.97
N THR A 93 5.36 15.68 -12.26
CA THR A 93 5.80 17.08 -12.21
C THR A 93 6.16 17.51 -10.78
N TYR A 94 7.06 18.48 -10.65
CA TYR A 94 7.35 19.10 -9.34
C TYR A 94 6.10 19.78 -8.76
N ARG A 95 5.27 20.38 -9.61
CA ARG A 95 4.00 21.00 -9.21
C ARG A 95 3.05 19.99 -8.57
N ARG A 96 2.95 18.78 -9.14
CA ARG A 96 2.19 17.68 -8.53
C ARG A 96 2.77 17.28 -7.18
N LYS A 97 4.11 17.20 -7.04
CA LYS A 97 4.74 16.83 -5.78
C LYS A 97 4.51 17.85 -4.66
N ILE A 98 4.46 19.13 -4.99
CA ILE A 98 4.09 20.19 -4.02
C ILE A 98 2.62 20.04 -3.62
N ARG A 99 1.70 19.82 -4.59
CA ARG A 99 0.27 19.57 -4.28
C ARG A 99 0.09 18.35 -3.39
N GLU A 100 0.81 17.26 -3.68
CA GLU A 100 0.80 16.04 -2.87
C GLU A 100 1.18 16.34 -1.41
N ALA A 101 2.24 17.11 -1.18
CA ALA A 101 2.69 17.47 0.17
C ALA A 101 1.65 18.35 0.92
N LEU A 102 1.07 19.35 0.25
CA LEU A 102 0.04 20.21 0.83
C LEU A 102 -1.23 19.44 1.18
N LEU A 103 -1.69 18.57 0.26
CA LEU A 103 -2.87 17.74 0.48
C LEU A 103 -2.64 16.68 1.55
N ALA A 104 -1.43 16.08 1.62
CA ALA A 104 -1.09 15.14 2.68
C ALA A 104 -1.23 15.77 4.05
N ARG A 105 -0.74 17.01 4.23
CA ARG A 105 -0.90 17.74 5.49
C ARG A 105 -2.35 18.07 5.81
N ARG A 106 -3.15 18.41 4.79
CA ARG A 106 -4.58 18.70 4.98
C ARG A 106 -5.37 17.45 5.36
N ILE A 107 -5.09 16.30 4.74
CA ILE A 107 -5.76 15.03 5.07
C ILE A 107 -5.49 14.64 6.53
N GLU A 108 -4.29 14.83 7.04
CA GLU A 108 -3.95 14.56 8.45
C GLU A 108 -4.69 15.47 9.45
N GLN A 109 -5.21 16.59 9.01
CA GLN A 109 -6.08 17.45 9.83
C GLN A 109 -7.53 16.97 9.87
N GLU A 110 -7.98 16.25 8.84
CA GLU A 110 -9.37 15.83 8.66
C GLU A 110 -9.59 14.36 9.05
N LEU A 111 -8.58 13.50 8.91
CA LEU A 111 -8.66 12.07 9.15
C LEU A 111 -7.67 11.62 10.23
N THR A 112 -8.09 10.64 11.01
CA THR A 112 -7.18 9.97 11.95
C THR A 112 -6.14 9.12 11.22
N LYS A 113 -5.03 8.81 11.89
CA LYS A 113 -3.99 7.91 11.37
C LYS A 113 -4.55 6.55 10.93
N ASP A 114 -5.45 5.98 11.72
CA ASP A 114 -6.06 4.70 11.39
C ASP A 114 -6.95 4.79 10.16
N GLN A 115 -7.70 5.87 9.98
CA GLN A 115 -8.48 6.09 8.76
C GLN A 115 -7.59 6.25 7.51
N ILE A 116 -6.46 6.94 7.65
CA ILE A 116 -5.49 7.09 6.55
C ILE A 116 -4.85 5.73 6.22
N LEU A 117 -4.47 4.95 7.23
CA LEU A 117 -3.91 3.62 7.04
C LEU A 117 -4.92 2.65 6.43
N GLU A 118 -6.20 2.73 6.83
CA GLU A 118 -7.28 1.96 6.21
C GLU A 118 -7.44 2.29 4.72
N LEU A 119 -7.49 3.57 4.38
CA LEU A 119 -7.51 4.01 2.98
C LEU A 119 -6.31 3.45 2.21
N TYR A 120 -5.12 3.54 2.79
CA TYR A 120 -3.90 3.03 2.18
C TYR A 120 -4.00 1.53 1.90
N LEU A 121 -4.29 0.72 2.93
CA LEU A 121 -4.35 -0.73 2.85
C LEU A 121 -5.42 -1.23 1.86
N ASN A 122 -6.48 -0.46 1.67
CA ASN A 122 -7.55 -0.78 0.73
C ASN A 122 -7.29 -0.25 -0.71
N GLN A 123 -6.28 0.63 -0.91
CA GLN A 123 -6.01 1.26 -2.21
C GLN A 123 -4.72 0.80 -2.88
N ILE A 124 -3.74 0.36 -2.08
CA ILE A 124 -2.41 0.08 -2.60
C ILE A 124 -2.41 -1.07 -3.61
N TYR A 125 -1.61 -0.93 -4.67
CA TYR A 125 -1.46 -1.93 -5.70
C TYR A 125 -0.42 -2.99 -5.32
N PHE A 126 -0.80 -4.26 -5.38
CA PHE A 126 0.04 -5.41 -5.07
C PHE A 126 0.47 -6.23 -6.30
N GLY A 127 0.27 -5.69 -7.50
CA GLY A 127 0.56 -6.42 -8.74
C GLY A 127 -0.61 -7.28 -9.22
N HIS A 128 -0.49 -7.77 -10.46
CA HIS A 128 -1.46 -8.68 -11.07
C HIS A 128 -2.94 -8.17 -11.04
N GLY A 129 -3.14 -6.86 -11.11
CA GLY A 129 -4.47 -6.24 -11.04
C GLY A 129 -5.12 -6.30 -9.67
N ARG A 130 -4.34 -6.54 -8.59
CA ARG A 130 -4.86 -6.65 -7.22
C ARG A 130 -4.62 -5.35 -6.46
N TYR A 131 -5.70 -4.74 -6.04
CA TYR A 131 -5.72 -3.51 -5.24
C TYR A 131 -6.29 -3.83 -3.86
N GLY A 132 -5.59 -3.38 -2.83
CA GLY A 132 -5.91 -3.61 -1.43
C GLY A 132 -5.43 -4.94 -0.88
N ILE A 133 -5.22 -4.94 0.44
CA ILE A 133 -4.61 -6.04 1.19
C ILE A 133 -5.44 -7.33 1.14
N GLU A 134 -6.77 -7.23 1.11
CA GLU A 134 -7.66 -8.37 1.07
C GLU A 134 -7.55 -9.12 -0.27
N GLU A 135 -7.59 -8.40 -1.39
CA GLU A 135 -7.44 -8.99 -2.71
C GLU A 135 -6.04 -9.58 -2.93
N ALA A 136 -5.01 -8.92 -2.40
CA ALA A 136 -3.65 -9.44 -2.42
C ALA A 136 -3.53 -10.73 -1.62
N SER A 137 -4.09 -10.76 -0.41
CA SER A 137 -4.09 -11.93 0.47
C SER A 137 -4.77 -13.13 -0.21
N ARG A 138 -5.93 -12.93 -0.77
CA ARG A 138 -6.66 -13.98 -1.49
C ARG A 138 -5.90 -14.47 -2.73
N TYR A 139 -5.31 -13.55 -3.48
CA TYR A 139 -4.59 -13.89 -4.70
C TYR A 139 -3.30 -14.66 -4.46
N TYR A 140 -2.50 -14.23 -3.48
CA TYR A 140 -1.20 -14.83 -3.22
C TYR A 140 -1.26 -16.06 -2.30
N PHE A 141 -2.24 -16.10 -1.37
CA PHE A 141 -2.29 -17.11 -0.32
C PHE A 141 -3.62 -17.85 -0.21
N GLY A 142 -4.66 -17.47 -0.94
CA GLY A 142 -5.98 -18.11 -0.91
C GLY A 142 -6.73 -17.92 0.41
N ARG A 143 -6.43 -16.87 1.19
CA ARG A 143 -7.03 -16.61 2.50
C ARG A 143 -7.34 -15.14 2.72
N HIS A 144 -8.14 -14.84 3.73
CA HIS A 144 -8.46 -13.48 4.11
C HIS A 144 -7.25 -12.75 4.71
N ALA A 145 -7.19 -11.43 4.59
CA ALA A 145 -6.11 -10.63 5.16
C ALA A 145 -6.00 -10.76 6.69
N ARG A 146 -7.12 -10.97 7.38
CA ARG A 146 -7.17 -11.23 8.83
C ARG A 146 -6.47 -12.53 9.26
N ASP A 147 -6.32 -13.48 8.33
CA ASP A 147 -5.76 -14.82 8.61
C ASP A 147 -4.30 -14.94 8.15
N LEU A 148 -3.68 -13.83 7.75
CA LEU A 148 -2.28 -13.81 7.32
C LEU A 148 -1.34 -14.10 8.50
N SER A 149 -0.33 -14.94 8.27
CA SER A 149 0.80 -15.07 9.18
C SER A 149 1.75 -13.87 9.06
N LEU A 150 2.63 -13.67 10.07
CA LEU A 150 3.66 -12.62 10.02
C LEU A 150 4.51 -12.70 8.74
N SER A 151 4.96 -13.90 8.37
CA SER A 151 5.77 -14.11 7.16
C SER A 151 5.01 -13.72 5.88
N GLN A 152 3.72 -13.99 5.81
CA GLN A 152 2.86 -13.62 4.67
C GLN A 152 2.63 -12.10 4.63
N ALA A 153 2.40 -11.48 5.78
CA ALA A 153 2.27 -10.03 5.91
C ALA A 153 3.56 -9.31 5.47
N ALA A 154 4.73 -9.78 5.92
CA ALA A 154 6.02 -9.23 5.51
C ALA A 154 6.28 -9.40 4.00
N LEU A 155 5.85 -10.52 3.40
CA LEU A 155 5.95 -10.72 1.95
C LEU A 155 5.08 -9.71 1.20
N LEU A 156 3.82 -9.51 1.60
CA LEU A 156 2.96 -8.50 0.98
C LEU A 156 3.53 -7.09 1.14
N ALA A 157 4.02 -6.73 2.33
CA ALA A 157 4.67 -5.46 2.56
C ALA A 157 5.90 -5.25 1.66
N GLY A 158 6.68 -6.31 1.44
CA GLY A 158 7.81 -6.29 0.51
C GLY A 158 7.41 -6.04 -0.96
N ILE A 159 6.26 -6.56 -1.39
CA ILE A 159 5.74 -6.39 -2.75
C ILE A 159 5.41 -4.93 -3.06
N VAL A 160 4.90 -4.17 -2.09
CA VAL A 160 4.45 -2.78 -2.27
C VAL A 160 5.54 -1.89 -2.87
N ALA A 161 6.78 -2.07 -2.45
CA ALA A 161 7.91 -1.27 -2.94
C ALA A 161 8.15 -1.37 -4.45
N GLY A 162 7.66 -2.44 -5.08
CA GLY A 162 7.78 -2.66 -6.53
C GLY A 162 7.00 -3.91 -6.95
N PRO A 163 5.67 -3.82 -7.16
CA PRO A 163 4.80 -4.98 -7.33
C PRO A 163 5.20 -5.92 -8.47
N GLU A 164 5.74 -5.37 -9.55
CA GLU A 164 6.21 -6.18 -10.66
C GLU A 164 7.60 -6.80 -10.40
N ALA A 165 8.47 -6.08 -9.69
CA ALA A 165 9.84 -6.53 -9.41
C ALA A 165 9.91 -7.53 -8.26
N TYR A 166 9.03 -7.40 -7.26
CA TYR A 166 9.00 -8.22 -6.05
C TYR A 166 7.85 -9.21 -6.02
N SER A 167 7.15 -9.42 -7.14
CA SER A 167 6.10 -10.45 -7.24
C SER A 167 6.71 -11.84 -7.02
N PRO A 168 6.21 -12.64 -6.06
CA PRO A 168 6.71 -14.00 -5.83
C PRO A 168 6.43 -14.93 -7.01
N ARG A 169 5.45 -14.61 -7.84
CA ARG A 169 5.13 -15.39 -9.07
C ARG A 169 6.09 -15.11 -10.21
N LYS A 170 6.67 -13.89 -10.28
CA LYS A 170 7.61 -13.51 -11.34
C LYS A 170 9.07 -13.64 -10.89
N ASN A 171 9.36 -13.25 -9.66
CA ASN A 171 10.72 -13.17 -9.13
C ASN A 171 10.80 -13.71 -7.70
N PRO A 172 10.67 -15.02 -7.47
CA PRO A 172 10.60 -15.62 -6.13
C PRO A 172 11.80 -15.24 -5.24
N SER A 173 13.02 -15.30 -5.78
CA SER A 173 14.25 -14.98 -5.01
C SER A 173 14.29 -13.52 -4.54
N LYS A 174 13.92 -12.58 -5.41
CA LYS A 174 13.87 -11.14 -5.03
C LYS A 174 12.76 -10.87 -4.02
N SER A 175 11.63 -11.54 -4.16
CA SER A 175 10.51 -11.45 -3.23
C SER A 175 10.92 -11.93 -1.85
N GLU A 176 11.61 -13.07 -1.76
CA GLU A 176 12.10 -13.64 -0.51
C GLU A 176 13.15 -12.75 0.16
N GLN A 177 14.14 -12.24 -0.60
CA GLN A 177 15.12 -11.29 -0.08
C GLN A 177 14.45 -10.02 0.48
N ARG A 178 13.42 -9.51 -0.21
CA ARG A 178 12.69 -8.32 0.23
C ARG A 178 11.84 -8.60 1.46
N ARG A 179 11.24 -9.79 1.57
CA ARG A 179 10.51 -10.24 2.76
C ARG A 179 11.41 -10.27 4.01
N GLN A 180 12.64 -10.76 3.87
CA GLN A 180 13.61 -10.82 4.97
C GLN A 180 14.09 -9.43 5.43
N TYR A 181 13.98 -8.44 4.56
CA TYR A 181 14.31 -7.05 4.89
C TYR A 181 13.21 -6.36 5.72
N VAL A 182 11.95 -6.75 5.55
CA VAL A 182 10.78 -6.23 6.27
C VAL A 182 10.65 -6.87 7.65
#